data_56aa3fd8dd50099eb457329c8081d021
#
_entry.id   56aa3fd8dd50099eb457329c8081d021
#
_cell.length_a   1.000
_cell.length_b   1.000
_cell.length_c   1.000
_cell.angle_alpha   90.00
_cell.angle_beta   90.00
_cell.angle_gamma   90.00
#
_symmetry.space_group_name_H-M   'P 1'
#
loop_
_entity.id
_entity.type
_entity.pdbx_description
1 polymer ?
#
loop_
_entity_poly.entity_id
_entity_poly.type
_entity_poly.pdbx_seq_one_letter_code
_entity_poly.pdbx_strand_id
1 'polypeptide(L)'
;MNWNGTVSLLIACFEFLLLFNLFVFVEKNQLNKIAIKMVTLLAVYQTMEFLMCQVELQSSFFPYFAFVIISFLPPLNLILTLSLTRTLNLYGVLVFAPAIIFSVYYTFIIPEFAVTSCTVLYATYHYPLGDLFGFFYYLPILISIILLALFIRKEDDKKKRLIGKVLHFGALFISIPPLLGFSLMFAGSYAVISAIESVMCKFAFIYALCLSFVCIYNSPFKDERNYFKYLSGYK
;
A
#
# COMPACT_ATOMS: atom_id res chain seq x y z
N MET A 1 -5.16 -30.95 -3.30
CA MET A 1 -5.71 -29.66 -2.84
C MET A 1 -4.65 -28.61 -3.14
N ASN A 2 -4.94 -27.63 -3.98
CA ASN A 2 -3.98 -26.58 -4.32
C ASN A 2 -4.04 -25.50 -3.23
N TRP A 3 -2.91 -25.18 -2.59
CA TRP A 3 -2.80 -24.18 -1.52
C TRP A 3 -2.25 -22.84 -2.03
N ASN A 4 -2.13 -22.68 -3.36
CA ASN A 4 -1.60 -21.45 -3.95
C ASN A 4 -2.49 -20.24 -3.59
N GLY A 5 -1.88 -19.11 -3.27
CA GLY A 5 -2.60 -17.90 -2.90
C GLY A 5 -3.26 -17.89 -1.51
N THR A 6 -3.13 -18.96 -0.70
CA THR A 6 -3.77 -19.02 0.64
C THR A 6 -3.31 -17.91 1.57
N VAL A 7 -2.01 -17.54 1.49
CA VAL A 7 -1.49 -16.42 2.31
C VAL A 7 -2.13 -15.10 1.89
N SER A 8 -2.38 -14.89 0.59
CA SER A 8 -3.08 -13.69 0.10
C SER A 8 -4.50 -13.61 0.64
N LEU A 9 -5.22 -14.75 0.70
CA LEU A 9 -6.55 -14.80 1.31
C LEU A 9 -6.53 -14.41 2.78
N LEU A 10 -5.61 -14.99 3.56
CA LEU A 10 -5.49 -14.68 4.98
C LEU A 10 -5.21 -13.18 5.20
N ILE A 11 -4.26 -12.62 4.45
CA ILE A 11 -3.94 -11.18 4.51
C ILE A 11 -5.17 -10.34 4.13
N ALA A 12 -5.87 -10.68 3.04
CA ALA A 12 -7.08 -9.98 2.62
C ALA A 12 -8.15 -9.97 3.73
N CYS A 13 -8.39 -11.12 4.38
CA CYS A 13 -9.34 -11.21 5.48
C CYS A 13 -8.97 -10.27 6.65
N PHE A 14 -7.68 -10.22 7.02
CA PHE A 14 -7.20 -9.30 8.06
C PHE A 14 -7.34 -7.84 7.63
N GLU A 15 -7.00 -7.50 6.37
CA GLU A 15 -7.14 -6.15 5.86
C GLU A 15 -8.61 -5.70 5.79
N PHE A 16 -9.55 -6.59 5.44
CA PHE A 16 -10.98 -6.29 5.51
C PHE A 16 -11.46 -6.06 6.96
N LEU A 17 -10.97 -6.83 7.94
CA LEU A 17 -11.25 -6.57 9.35
C LEU A 17 -10.69 -5.22 9.80
N LEU A 18 -9.47 -4.87 9.38
CA LEU A 18 -8.90 -3.54 9.65
C LEU A 18 -9.77 -2.45 9.02
N LEU A 19 -10.17 -2.59 7.76
CA LEU A 19 -11.03 -1.64 7.06
C LEU A 19 -12.35 -1.43 7.77
N PHE A 20 -13.02 -2.51 8.18
CA PHE A 20 -14.26 -2.40 8.94
C PHE A 20 -14.06 -1.53 10.19
N ASN A 21 -13.02 -1.80 10.98
CA ASN A 21 -12.70 -1.00 12.17
C ASN A 21 -12.41 0.46 11.81
N LEU A 22 -11.62 0.71 10.74
CA LEU A 22 -11.28 2.06 10.30
C LEU A 22 -12.51 2.83 9.81
N PHE A 23 -13.46 2.15 9.13
CA PHE A 23 -14.69 2.79 8.67
C PHE A 23 -15.62 3.18 9.81
N VAL A 24 -15.71 2.35 10.86
CA VAL A 24 -16.64 2.55 11.99
C VAL A 24 -16.08 3.51 13.03
N PHE A 25 -14.81 3.35 13.43
CA PHE A 25 -14.28 3.99 14.65
C PHE A 25 -13.36 5.18 14.37
N VAL A 26 -12.91 5.39 13.14
CA VAL A 26 -11.91 6.41 12.84
C VAL A 26 -12.52 7.67 12.26
N GLU A 27 -12.06 8.84 12.72
CA GLU A 27 -12.44 10.14 12.17
C GLU A 27 -11.95 10.29 10.72
N LYS A 28 -12.79 10.84 9.85
CA LYS A 28 -12.54 10.99 8.40
C LYS A 28 -11.77 12.28 8.06
N ASN A 29 -10.69 12.59 8.79
CA ASN A 29 -9.77 13.65 8.40
C ASN A 29 -8.95 13.28 7.15
N GLN A 30 -8.24 14.25 6.56
CA GLN A 30 -7.53 14.06 5.29
C GLN A 30 -6.49 12.92 5.35
N LEU A 31 -5.66 12.88 6.39
CA LEU A 31 -4.64 11.86 6.58
C LEU A 31 -5.27 10.46 6.68
N ASN A 32 -6.30 10.31 7.51
CA ASN A 32 -6.99 9.05 7.71
C ASN A 32 -7.70 8.58 6.43
N LYS A 33 -8.30 9.51 5.64
CA LYS A 33 -8.90 9.16 4.34
C LYS A 33 -7.90 8.57 3.35
N ILE A 34 -6.68 9.12 3.30
CA ILE A 34 -5.62 8.60 2.42
C ILE A 34 -5.18 7.22 2.91
N ALA A 35 -4.93 7.06 4.21
CA ALA A 35 -4.54 5.79 4.79
C ALA A 35 -5.60 4.69 4.56
N ILE A 36 -6.88 5.00 4.74
CA ILE A 36 -7.99 4.06 4.47
C ILE A 36 -7.99 3.65 3.00
N LYS A 37 -7.82 4.58 2.05
CA LYS A 37 -7.72 4.26 0.62
C LYS A 37 -6.56 3.29 0.34
N MET A 38 -5.40 3.50 0.97
CA MET A 38 -4.25 2.60 0.80
C MET A 38 -4.55 1.19 1.32
N VAL A 39 -5.12 1.05 2.52
CA VAL A 39 -5.51 -0.26 3.05
C VAL A 39 -6.58 -0.92 2.16
N THR A 40 -7.51 -0.14 1.59
CA THR A 40 -8.50 -0.65 0.63
C THR A 40 -7.83 -1.22 -0.62
N LEU A 41 -6.89 -0.50 -1.22
CA LEU A 41 -6.17 -0.98 -2.40
C LEU A 41 -5.36 -2.24 -2.11
N LEU A 42 -4.73 -2.34 -0.93
CA LEU A 42 -4.01 -3.53 -0.49
C LEU A 42 -4.96 -4.72 -0.37
N ALA A 43 -6.10 -4.57 0.32
CA ALA A 43 -7.09 -5.63 0.47
C ALA A 43 -7.64 -6.12 -0.87
N VAL A 44 -7.91 -5.19 -1.80
CA VAL A 44 -8.37 -5.54 -3.16
C VAL A 44 -7.26 -6.29 -3.92
N TYR A 45 -6.01 -5.84 -3.85
CA TYR A 45 -4.88 -6.54 -4.48
C TYR A 45 -4.71 -7.96 -3.95
N GLN A 46 -4.71 -8.15 -2.63
CA GLN A 46 -4.59 -9.48 -2.02
C GLN A 46 -5.74 -10.41 -2.44
N THR A 47 -6.96 -9.86 -2.54
CA THR A 47 -8.12 -10.60 -3.06
C THR A 47 -7.93 -11.01 -4.51
N MET A 48 -7.43 -10.10 -5.37
CA MET A 48 -7.16 -10.40 -6.78
C MET A 48 -6.10 -11.47 -6.93
N GLU A 49 -5.01 -11.41 -6.16
CA GLU A 49 -3.95 -12.42 -6.18
C GLU A 49 -4.49 -13.81 -5.75
N PHE A 50 -5.31 -13.87 -4.71
CA PHE A 50 -5.98 -15.10 -4.31
C PHE A 50 -6.87 -15.65 -5.44
N LEU A 51 -7.69 -14.81 -6.07
CA LEU A 51 -8.58 -15.23 -7.15
C LEU A 51 -7.80 -15.78 -8.35
N MET A 52 -6.69 -15.14 -8.74
CA MET A 52 -5.85 -15.60 -9.83
C MET A 52 -5.17 -16.94 -9.53
N CYS A 53 -4.70 -17.13 -8.30
CA CYS A 53 -3.91 -18.31 -7.95
C CYS A 53 -4.73 -19.51 -7.48
N GLN A 54 -5.86 -19.30 -6.79
CA GLN A 54 -6.69 -20.38 -6.25
C GLN A 54 -7.85 -20.74 -7.20
N VAL A 55 -8.47 -19.72 -7.81
CA VAL A 55 -9.62 -19.91 -8.70
C VAL A 55 -9.17 -20.08 -10.15
N GLU A 56 -7.87 -19.92 -10.42
CA GLU A 56 -7.24 -20.08 -11.73
C GLU A 56 -7.87 -19.20 -12.82
N LEU A 57 -8.17 -17.94 -12.47
CA LEU A 57 -8.67 -16.96 -13.42
C LEU A 57 -7.56 -16.57 -14.41
N GLN A 58 -7.52 -17.23 -15.55
CA GLN A 58 -6.44 -17.13 -16.56
C GLN A 58 -6.55 -15.93 -17.49
N SER A 59 -7.59 -15.09 -17.37
CA SER A 59 -7.71 -13.90 -18.23
C SER A 59 -6.62 -12.87 -17.90
N SER A 60 -5.92 -12.37 -18.91
CA SER A 60 -4.91 -11.30 -18.80
C SER A 60 -5.45 -10.01 -18.16
N PHE A 61 -6.76 -9.83 -18.11
CA PHE A 61 -7.39 -8.69 -17.45
C PHE A 61 -7.13 -8.67 -15.94
N PHE A 62 -7.11 -9.83 -15.26
CA PHE A 62 -6.93 -9.87 -13.80
C PHE A 62 -5.52 -9.44 -13.35
N PRO A 63 -4.41 -9.96 -13.94
CA PRO A 63 -3.09 -9.45 -13.59
C PRO A 63 -2.89 -7.99 -14.00
N TYR A 64 -3.46 -7.54 -15.13
CA TYR A 64 -3.47 -6.11 -15.46
C TYR A 64 -4.21 -5.27 -14.42
N PHE A 65 -5.39 -5.71 -13.96
CA PHE A 65 -6.16 -4.99 -12.95
C PHE A 65 -5.42 -4.95 -11.60
N ALA A 66 -4.80 -6.05 -11.18
CA ALA A 66 -3.95 -6.10 -9.99
C ALA A 66 -2.78 -5.11 -10.11
N PHE A 67 -2.12 -5.04 -11.28
CA PHE A 67 -1.08 -4.08 -11.61
C PHE A 67 -1.57 -2.63 -11.44
N VAL A 68 -2.73 -2.29 -12.00
CA VAL A 68 -3.32 -0.94 -11.88
C VAL A 68 -3.53 -0.59 -10.41
N ILE A 69 -4.08 -1.50 -9.61
CA ILE A 69 -4.32 -1.27 -8.18
C ILE A 69 -3.02 -0.92 -7.44
N ILE A 70 -1.96 -1.73 -7.62
CA ILE A 70 -0.70 -1.50 -6.90
C ILE A 70 0.01 -0.23 -7.37
N SER A 71 -0.14 0.15 -8.64
CA SER A 71 0.50 1.34 -9.21
C SER A 71 0.13 2.64 -8.50
N PHE A 72 -1.05 2.69 -7.86
CA PHE A 72 -1.50 3.86 -7.10
C PHE A 72 -1.02 3.89 -5.65
N LEU A 73 -0.46 2.82 -5.10
CA LEU A 73 0.00 2.77 -3.71
C LEU A 73 1.18 3.71 -3.42
N PRO A 74 2.28 3.71 -4.22
CA PRO A 74 3.42 4.59 -3.98
C PRO A 74 3.09 6.08 -4.06
N PRO A 75 2.35 6.59 -5.06
CA PRO A 75 1.94 7.99 -5.07
C PRO A 75 1.03 8.34 -3.89
N LEU A 76 0.11 7.47 -3.46
CA LEU A 76 -0.70 7.69 -2.26
C LEU A 76 0.16 7.76 -0.99
N ASN A 77 1.19 6.93 -0.87
CA ASN A 77 2.14 6.97 0.24
C ASN A 77 2.89 8.31 0.29
N LEU A 78 3.32 8.83 -0.86
CA LEU A 78 3.96 10.14 -0.91
C LEU A 78 2.97 11.27 -0.56
N ILE A 79 1.73 11.22 -1.06
CA ILE A 79 0.68 12.18 -0.68
C ILE A 79 0.37 12.12 0.82
N LEU A 80 0.32 10.94 1.42
CA LEU A 80 0.16 10.77 2.87
C LEU A 80 1.29 11.47 3.64
N THR A 81 2.54 11.27 3.20
CA THR A 81 3.73 11.90 3.77
C THR A 81 3.67 13.42 3.63
N LEU A 82 3.36 13.94 2.43
CA LEU A 82 3.22 15.38 2.17
C LEU A 82 2.08 16.00 2.99
N SER A 83 0.99 15.28 3.20
CA SER A 83 -0.11 15.72 4.06
C SER A 83 0.31 15.83 5.53
N LEU A 84 1.11 14.88 6.02
CA LEU A 84 1.64 14.92 7.39
C LEU A 84 2.63 16.07 7.58
N THR A 85 3.51 16.30 6.60
CA THR A 85 4.53 17.36 6.64
C THR A 85 3.98 18.75 6.30
N ARG A 86 2.70 18.87 5.98
CA ARG A 86 2.01 20.10 5.53
C ARG A 86 2.65 20.76 4.30
N THR A 87 3.32 20.00 3.46
CA THR A 87 3.95 20.45 2.22
C THR A 87 3.12 20.09 0.98
N LEU A 88 1.88 19.64 1.20
CA LEU A 88 0.98 19.27 0.12
C LEU A 88 0.63 20.50 -0.72
N ASN A 89 1.08 20.53 -1.97
CA ASN A 89 0.80 21.56 -2.96
C ASN A 89 -0.03 20.98 -4.11
N LEU A 90 -0.61 21.85 -4.93
CA LEU A 90 -1.33 21.46 -6.14
C LEU A 90 -0.50 20.53 -7.05
N TYR A 91 0.81 20.71 -7.08
CA TYR A 91 1.77 19.83 -7.78
C TYR A 91 1.84 18.40 -7.21
N GLY A 92 1.29 18.14 -6.01
CA GLY A 92 1.19 16.80 -5.46
C GLY A 92 0.40 15.83 -6.36
N VAL A 93 -0.51 16.35 -7.21
CA VAL A 93 -1.24 15.54 -8.20
C VAL A 93 -0.31 14.97 -9.27
N LEU A 94 0.79 15.65 -9.61
CA LEU A 94 1.77 15.17 -10.60
C LEU A 94 2.47 13.88 -10.17
N VAL A 95 2.46 13.56 -8.88
CA VAL A 95 3.02 12.30 -8.36
C VAL A 95 2.29 11.08 -8.93
N PHE A 96 1.02 11.24 -9.35
CA PHE A 96 0.24 10.18 -9.99
C PHE A 96 0.54 10.01 -11.48
N ALA A 97 1.25 10.95 -12.11
CA ALA A 97 1.47 10.91 -13.55
C ALA A 97 2.12 9.60 -14.04
N PRO A 98 3.18 9.06 -13.43
CA PRO A 98 3.73 7.77 -13.85
C PRO A 98 2.73 6.62 -13.74
N ALA A 99 1.99 6.52 -12.63
CA ALA A 99 0.99 5.48 -12.43
C ALA A 99 -0.11 5.55 -13.51
N ILE A 100 -0.58 6.75 -13.85
CA ILE A 100 -1.59 6.95 -14.89
C ILE A 100 -1.02 6.61 -16.27
N ILE A 101 0.19 7.09 -16.60
CA ILE A 101 0.83 6.85 -17.89
C ILE A 101 1.03 5.34 -18.13
N PHE A 102 1.57 4.62 -17.15
CA PHE A 102 1.75 3.18 -17.28
C PHE A 102 0.41 2.44 -17.33
N SER A 103 -0.57 2.81 -16.51
CA SER A 103 -1.90 2.19 -16.56
C SER A 103 -2.55 2.37 -17.93
N VAL A 104 -2.49 3.57 -18.51
CA VAL A 104 -3.01 3.84 -19.86
C VAL A 104 -2.23 3.09 -20.94
N TYR A 105 -0.88 3.11 -20.89
CA TYR A 105 -0.04 2.38 -21.82
C TYR A 105 -0.39 0.90 -21.84
N TYR A 106 -0.49 0.28 -20.67
CA TYR A 106 -0.78 -1.15 -20.56
C TYR A 106 -2.22 -1.52 -20.94
N THR A 107 -3.17 -0.59 -20.97
CA THR A 107 -4.52 -0.85 -21.50
C THR A 107 -4.47 -1.31 -22.96
N PHE A 108 -3.49 -0.83 -23.74
CA PHE A 108 -3.34 -1.21 -25.15
C PHE A 108 -2.66 -2.58 -25.36
N ILE A 109 -2.02 -3.11 -24.34
CA ILE A 109 -1.25 -4.37 -24.41
C ILE A 109 -1.65 -5.35 -23.29
N ILE A 110 -2.91 -5.32 -22.85
CA ILE A 110 -3.45 -6.26 -21.83
C ILE A 110 -3.12 -7.72 -22.14
N PRO A 111 -3.19 -8.21 -23.41
CA PRO A 111 -2.87 -9.60 -23.72
C PRO A 111 -1.46 -10.05 -23.34
N GLU A 112 -0.52 -9.12 -23.14
CA GLU A 112 0.86 -9.43 -22.75
C GLU A 112 0.99 -9.68 -21.24
N PHE A 113 -0.06 -9.37 -20.45
CA PHE A 113 -0.08 -9.67 -19.02
C PHE A 113 -0.37 -11.15 -18.79
N ALA A 114 0.50 -11.81 -18.05
CA ALA A 114 0.30 -13.20 -17.65
C ALA A 114 0.78 -13.44 -16.21
N VAL A 115 0.07 -14.29 -15.50
CA VAL A 115 0.58 -14.93 -14.29
C VAL A 115 1.45 -16.10 -14.72
N THR A 116 2.75 -16.06 -14.43
CA THR A 116 3.70 -17.07 -14.86
C THR A 116 3.81 -18.22 -13.87
N SER A 117 3.68 -17.96 -12.58
CA SER A 117 3.56 -19.02 -11.57
C SER A 117 2.81 -18.52 -10.35
N CYS A 118 2.17 -19.44 -9.63
CA CYS A 118 1.53 -19.21 -8.35
C CYS A 118 2.11 -20.15 -7.31
N THR A 119 2.45 -19.58 -6.16
CA THR A 119 2.89 -20.32 -4.97
C THR A 119 1.93 -20.07 -3.80
N VAL A 120 2.19 -20.69 -2.66
CA VAL A 120 1.44 -20.42 -1.43
C VAL A 120 1.60 -18.98 -0.97
N LEU A 121 2.80 -18.39 -1.19
CA LEU A 121 3.18 -17.08 -0.69
C LEU A 121 3.03 -15.94 -1.70
N TYR A 122 3.34 -16.17 -2.96
CA TYR A 122 3.40 -15.12 -3.99
C TYR A 122 3.02 -15.63 -5.37
N ALA A 123 2.64 -14.70 -6.23
CA ALA A 123 2.51 -14.90 -7.67
C ALA A 123 3.67 -14.21 -8.40
N THR A 124 4.04 -14.75 -9.57
CA THR A 124 4.97 -14.08 -10.48
C THR A 124 4.20 -13.58 -11.69
N TYR A 125 4.53 -12.38 -12.11
CA TYR A 125 3.87 -11.71 -13.23
C TYR A 125 4.86 -11.47 -14.35
N HIS A 126 4.34 -11.47 -15.57
CA HIS A 126 5.06 -11.02 -16.75
C HIS A 126 4.32 -9.85 -17.39
N TYR A 127 5.03 -8.76 -17.64
CA TYR A 127 4.59 -7.62 -18.42
C TYR A 127 5.81 -6.86 -18.97
N PRO A 128 5.68 -6.19 -20.14
CA PRO A 128 6.80 -5.49 -20.76
C PRO A 128 7.19 -4.22 -19.95
N LEU A 129 8.43 -3.76 -20.10
CA LEU A 129 8.98 -2.57 -19.44
C LEU A 129 8.95 -2.62 -17.90
N GLY A 130 8.97 -3.81 -17.30
CA GLY A 130 8.90 -3.99 -15.84
C GLY A 130 9.97 -3.23 -15.07
N ASP A 131 11.22 -3.20 -15.59
CA ASP A 131 12.34 -2.49 -14.94
C ASP A 131 12.10 -0.97 -14.87
N LEU A 132 11.61 -0.39 -15.98
CA LEU A 132 11.29 1.03 -16.04
C LEU A 132 10.12 1.39 -15.11
N PHE A 133 9.08 0.55 -15.12
CA PHE A 133 7.97 0.71 -14.19
C PHE A 133 8.44 0.59 -12.75
N GLY A 134 9.25 -0.41 -12.41
CA GLY A 134 9.80 -0.62 -11.07
C GLY A 134 10.55 0.59 -10.54
N PHE A 135 11.33 1.27 -11.39
CA PHE A 135 12.00 2.53 -11.02
C PHE A 135 11.00 3.62 -10.63
N PHE A 136 10.00 3.89 -11.48
CA PHE A 136 8.99 4.92 -11.20
C PHE A 136 8.07 4.53 -10.06
N TYR A 137 7.83 3.24 -9.85
CA TYR A 137 7.06 2.71 -8.74
C TYR A 137 7.77 2.95 -7.39
N TYR A 138 9.08 2.69 -7.34
CA TYR A 138 9.83 2.78 -6.09
C TYR A 138 10.22 4.21 -5.71
N LEU A 139 10.37 5.10 -6.69
CA LEU A 139 10.80 6.49 -6.47
C LEU A 139 9.94 7.27 -5.46
N PRO A 140 8.60 7.25 -5.50
CA PRO A 140 7.77 7.92 -4.49
C PRO A 140 7.94 7.34 -3.07
N ILE A 141 8.20 6.04 -2.95
CA ILE A 141 8.44 5.39 -1.65
C ILE A 141 9.77 5.90 -1.07
N LEU A 142 10.82 5.93 -1.88
CA LEU A 142 12.13 6.43 -1.47
C LEU A 142 12.06 7.91 -1.02
N ILE A 143 11.37 8.74 -1.80
CA ILE A 143 11.15 10.15 -1.43
C ILE A 143 10.40 10.24 -0.10
N SER A 144 9.36 9.43 0.11
CA SER A 144 8.60 9.39 1.37
C SER A 144 9.48 9.02 2.56
N ILE A 145 10.37 8.03 2.41
CA ILE A 145 11.30 7.62 3.47
C ILE A 145 12.21 8.79 3.86
N ILE A 146 12.79 9.48 2.87
CA ILE A 146 13.66 10.63 3.11
C ILE A 146 12.90 11.77 3.80
N LEU A 147 11.72 12.13 3.29
CA LEU A 147 10.89 13.19 3.86
C LEU A 147 10.46 12.88 5.30
N LEU A 148 10.05 11.64 5.59
CA LEU A 148 9.67 11.22 6.93
C LEU A 148 10.88 11.26 7.88
N ALA A 149 12.07 10.84 7.45
CA ALA A 149 13.29 10.91 8.25
C ALA A 149 13.63 12.37 8.62
N LEU A 150 13.52 13.29 7.67
CA LEU A 150 13.73 14.71 7.90
C LEU A 150 12.66 15.32 8.80
N PHE A 151 11.39 14.94 8.61
CA PHE A 151 10.27 15.38 9.42
C PHE A 151 10.43 14.96 10.89
N ILE A 152 10.74 13.68 11.15
CA ILE A 152 10.91 13.14 12.50
C ILE A 152 12.00 13.88 13.29
N ARG A 153 13.05 14.38 12.61
CA ARG A 153 14.14 15.13 13.23
C ARG A 153 13.75 16.55 13.62
N LYS A 154 12.80 17.17 12.89
CA LYS A 154 12.42 18.59 13.02
C LYS A 154 11.12 18.79 13.79
N GLU A 155 10.28 17.76 13.92
CA GLU A 155 8.96 17.89 14.53
C GLU A 155 9.04 17.83 16.06
N ASP A 156 8.55 18.88 16.74
CA ASP A 156 8.54 18.99 18.19
C ASP A 156 7.30 18.35 18.83
N ASP A 157 6.17 18.30 18.10
CA ASP A 157 4.95 17.66 18.55
C ASP A 157 5.15 16.14 18.67
N LYS A 158 5.12 15.63 19.90
CA LYS A 158 5.33 14.21 20.21
C LYS A 158 4.34 13.30 19.46
N LYS A 159 3.07 13.75 19.29
CA LYS A 159 2.04 12.97 18.60
C LYS A 159 2.38 12.84 17.12
N LYS A 160 2.67 13.93 16.43
CA LYS A 160 3.02 13.92 15.00
C LYS A 160 4.33 13.20 14.74
N ARG A 161 5.33 13.39 15.62
CA ARG A 161 6.61 12.68 15.55
C ARG A 161 6.43 11.17 15.68
N LEU A 162 5.55 10.70 16.57
CA LEU A 162 5.24 9.27 16.67
C LEU A 162 4.56 8.74 15.41
N ILE A 163 3.57 9.47 14.86
CA ILE A 163 2.93 9.14 13.57
C ILE A 163 3.99 9.02 12.47
N GLY A 164 4.89 10.01 12.36
CA GLY A 164 5.99 10.00 11.41
C GLY A 164 6.91 8.79 11.56
N LYS A 165 7.27 8.42 12.80
CA LYS A 165 8.10 7.22 13.08
C LYS A 165 7.44 5.93 12.64
N VAL A 166 6.13 5.76 12.91
CA VAL A 166 5.38 4.56 12.53
C VAL A 166 5.26 4.44 11.01
N LEU A 167 4.94 5.54 10.32
CA LEU A 167 4.90 5.56 8.86
C LEU A 167 6.28 5.30 8.24
N HIS A 168 7.34 5.88 8.81
CA HIS A 168 8.71 5.67 8.35
C HIS A 168 9.15 4.22 8.53
N PHE A 169 8.86 3.61 9.68
CA PHE A 169 9.11 2.19 9.92
C PHE A 169 8.40 1.31 8.89
N GLY A 170 7.11 1.53 8.67
CA GLY A 170 6.34 0.78 7.68
C GLY A 170 6.89 0.94 6.25
N ALA A 171 7.25 2.18 5.84
CA ALA A 171 7.84 2.46 4.54
C ALA A 171 9.22 1.79 4.36
N LEU A 172 10.05 1.76 5.40
CA LEU A 172 11.31 1.00 5.39
C LEU A 172 11.05 -0.49 5.25
N PHE A 173 10.05 -1.01 5.96
CA PHE A 173 9.75 -2.44 5.95
C PHE A 173 9.30 -2.93 4.57
N ILE A 174 8.43 -2.20 3.87
CA ILE A 174 8.01 -2.53 2.50
C ILE A 174 9.15 -2.38 1.48
N SER A 175 10.22 -1.66 1.82
CA SER A 175 11.38 -1.47 0.95
C SER A 175 12.38 -2.64 1.00
N ILE A 176 12.23 -3.57 1.95
CA ILE A 176 13.14 -4.72 2.08
C ILE A 176 13.14 -5.61 0.82
N PRO A 177 11.98 -6.07 0.28
CA PRO A 177 11.99 -6.93 -0.91
C PRO A 177 12.62 -6.27 -2.14
N PRO A 178 12.29 -5.03 -2.54
CA PRO A 178 12.92 -4.41 -3.69
C PRO A 178 14.42 -4.17 -3.47
N LEU A 179 14.87 -3.80 -2.28
CA LEU A 179 16.30 -3.65 -1.99
C LEU A 179 17.05 -4.97 -2.12
N LEU A 180 16.47 -6.07 -1.64
CA LEU A 180 17.02 -7.41 -1.83
C LEU A 180 17.03 -7.80 -3.31
N GLY A 181 15.97 -7.51 -4.05
CA GLY A 181 15.86 -7.77 -5.48
C GLY A 181 16.93 -7.03 -6.29
N PHE A 182 17.12 -5.75 -6.04
CA PHE A 182 18.19 -4.96 -6.67
C PHE A 182 19.58 -5.50 -6.32
N SER A 183 19.80 -5.88 -5.07
CA SER A 183 21.09 -6.47 -4.63
C SER A 183 21.38 -7.79 -5.35
N LEU A 184 20.36 -8.65 -5.54
CA LEU A 184 20.48 -9.92 -6.27
C LEU A 184 20.69 -9.68 -7.78
N MET A 185 20.06 -8.66 -8.35
CA MET A 185 20.28 -8.27 -9.74
C MET A 185 21.73 -7.86 -9.99
N PHE A 186 22.33 -7.06 -9.10
CA PHE A 186 23.76 -6.73 -9.17
C PHE A 186 24.67 -7.94 -9.00
N ALA A 187 24.22 -8.98 -8.29
CA ALA A 187 24.90 -10.25 -8.19
C ALA A 187 24.68 -11.21 -9.39
N GLY A 188 23.95 -10.76 -10.43
CA GLY A 188 23.67 -11.54 -11.64
C GLY A 188 22.51 -12.54 -11.51
N SER A 189 21.71 -12.48 -10.44
CA SER A 189 20.56 -13.37 -10.23
C SER A 189 19.26 -12.62 -10.55
N TYR A 190 18.60 -12.98 -11.66
CA TYR A 190 17.34 -12.37 -12.12
C TYR A 190 16.10 -13.13 -11.71
N ALA A 191 16.23 -14.33 -11.13
CA ALA A 191 15.13 -15.23 -10.86
C ALA A 191 14.08 -14.69 -9.87
N VAL A 192 14.44 -13.72 -9.03
CA VAL A 192 13.57 -13.18 -7.97
C VAL A 192 12.81 -11.93 -8.41
N ILE A 193 13.22 -11.28 -9.51
CA ILE A 193 12.68 -9.98 -9.92
C ILE A 193 11.18 -10.06 -10.20
N SER A 194 10.72 -11.10 -10.89
CA SER A 194 9.30 -11.32 -11.22
C SER A 194 8.39 -11.55 -9.99
N ALA A 195 8.98 -11.89 -8.83
CA ALA A 195 8.25 -12.13 -7.60
C ALA A 195 8.24 -10.90 -6.66
N ILE A 196 9.10 -9.90 -6.90
CA ILE A 196 9.31 -8.77 -5.97
C ILE A 196 8.02 -8.05 -5.64
N GLU A 197 7.17 -7.79 -6.62
CA GLU A 197 5.93 -7.05 -6.44
C GLU A 197 4.96 -7.78 -5.51
N SER A 198 4.75 -9.07 -5.74
CA SER A 198 3.88 -9.87 -4.90
C SER A 198 4.44 -10.02 -3.48
N VAL A 199 5.75 -10.27 -3.34
CA VAL A 199 6.41 -10.33 -2.02
C VAL A 199 6.32 -8.98 -1.31
N MET A 200 6.56 -7.87 -2.01
CA MET A 200 6.43 -6.53 -1.46
C MET A 200 5.02 -6.27 -0.93
N CYS A 201 3.98 -6.76 -1.61
CA CYS A 201 2.60 -6.67 -1.13
C CYS A 201 2.33 -7.49 0.13
N LYS A 202 3.07 -8.59 0.39
CA LYS A 202 3.00 -9.29 1.69
C LYS A 202 3.64 -8.46 2.81
N PHE A 203 4.75 -7.80 2.54
CA PHE A 203 5.37 -6.85 3.47
C PHE A 203 4.50 -5.62 3.70
N ALA A 204 3.72 -5.21 2.70
CA ALA A 204 2.76 -4.11 2.81
C ALA A 204 1.63 -4.38 3.82
N PHE A 205 1.37 -5.64 4.19
CA PHE A 205 0.47 -5.96 5.32
C PHE A 205 0.95 -5.34 6.64
N ILE A 206 2.25 -5.39 6.93
CA ILE A 206 2.82 -4.69 8.11
C ILE A 206 2.59 -3.18 7.99
N TYR A 207 2.69 -2.64 6.77
CA TYR A 207 2.38 -1.23 6.54
C TYR A 207 0.89 -0.93 6.74
N ALA A 208 -0.02 -1.80 6.34
CA ALA A 208 -1.45 -1.67 6.61
C ALA A 208 -1.74 -1.61 8.13
N LEU A 209 -1.03 -2.41 8.95
CA LEU A 209 -1.10 -2.32 10.41
C LEU A 209 -0.58 -0.96 10.93
N CYS A 210 0.54 -0.47 10.39
CA CYS A 210 1.06 0.85 10.72
C CYS A 210 0.06 1.97 10.37
N LEU A 211 -0.55 1.92 9.17
CA LEU A 211 -1.58 2.87 8.74
C LEU A 211 -2.80 2.82 9.65
N SER A 212 -3.24 1.62 10.04
CA SER A 212 -4.38 1.44 10.94
C SER A 212 -4.09 2.02 12.33
N PHE A 213 -2.90 1.76 12.87
CA PHE A 213 -2.46 2.37 14.11
C PHE A 213 -2.44 3.90 14.02
N VAL A 214 -1.88 4.45 12.94
CA VAL A 214 -1.84 5.91 12.71
C VAL A 214 -3.24 6.50 12.66
N CYS A 215 -4.18 5.86 11.97
CA CYS A 215 -5.56 6.32 11.88
C CYS A 215 -6.25 6.37 13.25
N ILE A 216 -6.10 5.31 14.05
CA ILE A 216 -6.67 5.23 15.41
C ILE A 216 -6.02 6.29 16.31
N TYR A 217 -4.70 6.38 16.29
CA TYR A 217 -3.94 7.32 17.12
C TYR A 217 -4.17 8.79 16.73
N ASN A 218 -4.41 9.06 15.45
CA ASN A 218 -4.70 10.40 14.93
C ASN A 218 -6.15 10.85 15.21
N SER A 219 -7.07 9.90 15.41
CA SER A 219 -8.46 10.21 15.76
C SER A 219 -8.52 10.70 17.22
N PRO A 220 -9.23 11.80 17.52
CA PRO A 220 -9.49 12.16 18.89
C PRO A 220 -10.32 11.05 19.54
N PHE A 221 -9.86 10.54 20.68
CA PHE A 221 -10.74 9.73 21.52
C PHE A 221 -11.98 10.60 21.81
N LYS A 222 -13.14 10.19 21.34
CA LYS A 222 -14.40 10.78 21.80
C LYS A 222 -14.43 10.55 23.29
N ASP A 223 -14.20 11.62 24.04
CA ASP A 223 -14.22 11.60 25.50
C ASP A 223 -15.57 11.02 25.89
N GLU A 224 -15.60 9.87 26.55
CA GLU A 224 -16.83 9.20 26.98
C GLU A 224 -17.76 10.14 27.76
N ARG A 225 -17.19 11.20 28.38
CA ARG A 225 -17.91 12.28 29.03
C ARG A 225 -18.92 13.02 28.12
N ASN A 226 -18.69 13.10 26.81
CA ASN A 226 -19.65 13.74 25.91
C ASN A 226 -20.83 12.82 25.55
N TYR A 227 -20.63 11.50 25.54
CA TYR A 227 -21.73 10.56 25.34
C TYR A 227 -22.74 10.55 26.50
N PHE A 228 -22.25 10.61 27.74
CA PHE A 228 -23.10 10.72 28.93
C PHE A 228 -23.82 12.06 29.03
N LYS A 229 -23.23 13.15 28.55
CA LYS A 229 -23.85 14.48 28.52
C LYS A 229 -25.01 14.56 27.50
N TYR A 230 -24.92 13.85 26.37
CA TYR A 230 -26.04 13.74 25.40
C TYR A 230 -27.19 12.88 25.93
N LEU A 231 -26.87 11.81 26.66
CA LEU A 231 -27.89 10.93 27.26
C LEU A 231 -28.55 11.52 28.53
N SER A 232 -27.85 12.39 29.25
CA SER A 232 -28.39 13.08 30.42
C SER A 232 -29.18 14.37 30.13
N GLY A 233 -29.14 14.84 28.88
CA GLY A 233 -29.87 16.05 28.42
C GLY A 233 -31.31 15.81 28.03
N TYR A 234 -31.81 14.57 28.07
CA TYR A 234 -33.24 14.24 27.96
C TYR A 234 -33.82 14.00 29.32
N LYS A 235 -34.10 15.10 30.02
CA LYS A 235 -35.08 15.17 31.12
C LYS A 235 -35.89 16.45 30.97
#